data_79971528de7c9b07e65f28fabe6c4d0f
#
_entry.id   79971528de7c9b07e65f28fabe6c4d0f
#
_cell.length_a   1.000
_cell.length_b   1.000
_cell.length_c   1.000
_cell.angle_alpha   90.00
_cell.angle_beta   90.00
_cell.angle_gamma   90.00
#
_symmetry.space_group_name_H-M   'P 1'
#
loop_
_entity.id
_entity.type
_entity.pdbx_description
1 polymer ?
#
loop_
_entity_poly.entity_id
_entity_poly.type
_entity_poly.pdbx_seq_one_letter_code
_entity_poly.pdbx_strand_id
1 'polypeptide(L)'
;LLACTALYFTVRLFAGGLPAGWFCRGLAYTGCGITLLCWLNVFMCDPLDAYYTFLPDKGGLFLGTVGNTNFYGAFLCLCLPVCVWELLHADTRRRTVGWLAASVLTATGLTAAGCDAAWLGCGCAVALLCLQKDLQNRQLARLTAALAVFGAANAAAGLAGRLLPVREEWRTVSAVVTRPLPALGSVVLFAVLTLFLRRTRRTARRAVPAIVGAAAALGVLLVVLANRTNLLPAELCE
;
A
#
# COMPACT_ATOMS: atom_id res chain seq x y z
N LEU A 1 21.14 8.69 17.45
CA LEU A 1 21.73 7.43 17.92
C LEU A 1 21.21 7.03 19.29
N LEU A 2 21.30 7.90 20.32
CA LEU A 2 20.84 7.62 21.70
C LEU A 2 19.36 7.18 21.76
N ALA A 3 18.47 7.84 21.02
CA ALA A 3 17.04 7.47 20.97
C ALA A 3 16.82 6.06 20.38
N CYS A 4 17.56 5.69 19.34
CA CYS A 4 17.47 4.34 18.75
C CYS A 4 18.03 3.28 19.72
N THR A 5 19.10 3.61 20.44
CA THR A 5 19.70 2.73 21.46
C THR A 5 18.74 2.56 22.64
N ALA A 6 18.15 3.64 23.14
CA ALA A 6 17.14 3.60 24.19
C ALA A 6 15.92 2.77 23.75
N LEU A 7 15.41 2.98 22.53
CA LEU A 7 14.31 2.21 21.97
C LEU A 7 14.65 0.72 21.88
N TYR A 8 15.86 0.38 21.39
CA TYR A 8 16.32 -1.01 21.32
C TYR A 8 16.32 -1.69 22.69
N PHE A 9 16.89 -1.05 23.71
CA PHE A 9 16.90 -1.60 25.06
C PHE A 9 15.51 -1.68 25.67
N THR A 10 14.66 -0.68 25.45
CA THR A 10 13.27 -0.70 25.91
C THR A 10 12.53 -1.89 25.28
N VAL A 11 12.62 -2.06 23.96
CA VAL A 11 12.00 -3.19 23.28
C VAL A 11 12.56 -4.51 23.81
N ARG A 12 13.86 -4.63 23.97
CA ARG A 12 14.51 -5.86 24.47
C ARG A 12 14.11 -6.22 25.90
N LEU A 13 13.97 -5.22 26.77
CA LEU A 13 13.61 -5.43 28.18
C LEU A 13 12.12 -5.76 28.36
N PHE A 14 11.25 -5.11 27.59
CA PHE A 14 9.80 -5.21 27.77
C PHE A 14 9.12 -6.15 26.78
N ALA A 15 9.71 -6.41 25.61
CA ALA A 15 9.11 -7.29 24.61
C ALA A 15 9.14 -8.78 24.97
N GLY A 16 9.98 -9.19 25.93
CA GLY A 16 10.04 -10.59 26.38
C GLY A 16 8.75 -11.11 27.01
N GLY A 17 7.85 -10.22 27.43
CA GLY A 17 6.52 -10.57 27.95
C GLY A 17 5.35 -10.30 27.01
N LEU A 18 5.59 -9.61 25.88
CA LEU A 18 4.54 -9.26 24.94
C LEU A 18 4.50 -10.25 23.78
N PRO A 19 3.32 -10.82 23.43
CA PRO A 19 3.20 -11.63 22.23
C PRO A 19 3.61 -10.81 21.00
N ALA A 20 4.48 -11.35 20.14
CA ALA A 20 4.94 -10.69 18.91
C ALA A 20 3.77 -10.13 18.06
N GLY A 21 2.62 -10.80 18.06
CA GLY A 21 1.42 -10.36 17.37
C GLY A 21 0.87 -9.01 17.87
N TRP A 22 1.11 -8.63 19.12
CA TRP A 22 0.69 -7.30 19.62
C TRP A 22 1.51 -6.18 19.02
N PHE A 23 2.82 -6.37 18.94
CA PHE A 23 3.72 -5.40 18.30
C PHE A 23 3.37 -5.22 16.82
N CYS A 24 3.18 -6.33 16.09
CA CYS A 24 2.81 -6.29 14.67
C CYS A 24 1.48 -5.56 14.44
N ARG A 25 0.47 -5.84 15.27
CA ARG A 25 -0.83 -5.16 15.16
C ARG A 25 -0.73 -3.68 15.53
N GLY A 26 0.06 -3.34 16.55
CA GLY A 26 0.36 -1.94 16.90
C GLY A 26 0.96 -1.19 15.72
N LEU A 27 1.96 -1.78 15.06
CA LEU A 27 2.58 -1.23 13.85
C LEU A 27 1.56 -1.03 12.72
N ALA A 28 0.69 -2.02 12.48
CA ALA A 28 -0.37 -1.92 11.47
C ALA A 28 -1.37 -0.79 11.77
N TYR A 29 -1.82 -0.67 13.02
CA TYR A 29 -2.74 0.41 13.42
C TYR A 29 -2.09 1.79 13.33
N THR A 30 -0.81 1.90 13.71
CA THR A 30 -0.05 3.14 13.53
C THR A 30 0.06 3.49 12.04
N GLY A 31 0.32 2.50 11.18
CA GLY A 31 0.32 2.68 9.73
C GLY A 31 -1.00 3.21 9.18
N CYS A 32 -2.13 2.67 9.65
CA CYS A 32 -3.46 3.16 9.29
C CYS A 32 -3.69 4.61 9.75
N GLY A 33 -3.33 4.94 10.99
CA GLY A 33 -3.50 6.29 11.54
C GLY A 33 -2.67 7.32 10.79
N ILE A 34 -1.40 7.03 10.51
CA ILE A 34 -0.52 7.91 9.72
C ILE A 34 -1.05 8.06 8.29
N THR A 35 -1.56 6.99 7.68
CA THR A 35 -2.12 7.06 6.33
C THR A 35 -3.35 7.95 6.28
N LEU A 36 -4.22 7.94 7.29
CA LEU A 36 -5.35 8.87 7.37
C LEU A 36 -4.88 10.32 7.44
N LEU A 37 -3.89 10.61 8.28
CA LEU A 37 -3.30 11.96 8.35
C LEU A 37 -2.66 12.36 7.01
N CYS A 38 -1.97 11.45 6.33
CA CYS A 38 -1.40 11.72 5.01
C CYS A 38 -2.49 12.08 3.99
N TRP A 39 -3.63 11.37 4.00
CA TRP A 39 -4.75 11.71 3.13
C TRP A 39 -5.37 13.08 3.43
N LEU A 40 -5.48 13.45 4.71
CA LEU A 40 -5.89 14.81 5.08
C LEU A 40 -4.93 15.85 4.51
N ASN A 41 -3.62 15.64 4.67
CA ASN A 41 -2.61 16.54 4.12
C ASN A 41 -2.66 16.61 2.58
N VAL A 42 -2.89 15.50 1.87
CA VAL A 42 -3.06 15.49 0.40
C VAL A 42 -4.20 16.41 -0.03
N PHE A 43 -5.32 16.42 0.72
CA PHE A 43 -6.47 17.28 0.47
C PHE A 43 -6.40 18.65 1.18
N MET A 44 -5.19 19.16 1.41
CA MET A 44 -4.95 20.49 1.99
C MET A 44 -5.50 20.68 3.41
N CYS A 45 -5.78 19.61 4.14
CA CYS A 45 -6.18 19.62 5.53
C CYS A 45 -4.99 19.22 6.41
N ASP A 46 -4.44 20.19 7.16
CA ASP A 46 -3.33 19.94 8.09
C ASP A 46 -3.79 20.18 9.54
N PRO A 47 -4.45 19.19 10.16
CA PRO A 47 -5.04 19.35 11.49
C PRO A 47 -3.99 19.54 12.59
N LEU A 48 -2.73 19.23 12.32
CA LEU A 48 -1.64 19.37 13.27
C LEU A 48 -0.82 20.64 13.01
N ASP A 49 -1.14 21.40 11.97
CA ASP A 49 -0.39 22.57 11.51
C ASP A 49 1.13 22.33 11.40
N ALA A 50 1.47 21.10 10.96
CA ALA A 50 2.85 20.63 10.96
C ALA A 50 3.66 21.21 9.80
N TYR A 51 3.01 21.58 8.68
CA TYR A 51 3.69 21.92 7.44
C TYR A 51 3.31 23.28 6.87
N TYR A 52 2.07 23.73 7.02
CA TYR A 52 1.62 24.98 6.40
C TYR A 52 2.25 26.20 7.04
N THR A 53 2.35 26.23 8.36
CA THR A 53 2.94 27.35 9.08
C THR A 53 4.47 27.34 9.04
N PHE A 54 5.09 26.16 9.18
CA PHE A 54 6.54 26.07 9.31
C PHE A 54 7.29 25.86 8.00
N LEU A 55 6.68 25.27 7.00
CA LEU A 55 7.33 24.89 5.73
C LEU A 55 6.41 25.11 4.52
N PRO A 56 5.89 26.33 4.30
CA PRO A 56 4.93 26.60 3.22
C PRO A 56 5.47 26.23 1.84
N ASP A 57 6.76 26.49 1.58
CA ASP A 57 7.40 26.23 0.28
C ASP A 57 7.79 24.75 0.06
N LYS A 58 7.81 23.95 1.11
CA LYS A 58 8.22 22.53 1.05
C LYS A 58 7.07 21.57 1.34
N GLY A 59 5.87 22.09 1.36
CA GLY A 59 4.68 21.37 1.73
C GLY A 59 4.50 20.03 1.01
N GLY A 60 4.85 19.94 -0.26
CA GLY A 60 4.71 18.72 -1.05
C GLY A 60 5.67 17.58 -0.72
N LEU A 61 6.77 17.87 -0.03
CA LEU A 61 7.76 16.87 0.34
C LEU A 61 7.49 16.16 1.68
N PHE A 62 6.52 16.69 2.46
CA PHE A 62 6.24 16.21 3.81
C PHE A 62 4.79 15.77 3.93
N LEU A 63 4.56 14.56 4.42
CA LEU A 63 3.24 13.99 4.64
C LEU A 63 3.14 13.35 6.02
N GLY A 64 2.01 13.56 6.66
CA GLY A 64 1.70 13.00 7.96
C GLY A 64 2.72 13.39 9.04
N THR A 65 2.98 12.51 9.99
CA THR A 65 3.94 12.74 11.09
C THR A 65 5.34 12.20 10.77
N VAL A 66 5.52 11.51 9.65
CA VAL A 66 6.81 10.87 9.28
C VAL A 66 7.71 11.86 8.53
N GLY A 67 7.14 12.93 8.00
CA GLY A 67 7.87 13.94 7.25
C GLY A 67 8.07 13.54 5.78
N ASN A 68 9.30 13.28 5.36
CA ASN A 68 9.64 13.00 3.97
C ASN A 68 8.88 11.80 3.38
N THR A 69 8.38 11.93 2.14
CA THR A 69 7.62 10.91 1.41
C THR A 69 8.37 9.57 1.28
N ASN A 70 9.71 9.61 1.13
CA ASN A 70 10.52 8.39 1.06
C ASN A 70 10.54 7.63 2.39
N PHE A 71 10.64 8.35 3.52
CA PHE A 71 10.58 7.73 4.85
C PHE A 71 9.19 7.16 5.12
N TYR A 72 8.15 7.88 4.71
CA TYR A 72 6.79 7.37 4.79
C TYR A 72 6.62 6.12 3.92
N GLY A 73 7.14 6.12 2.71
CA GLY A 73 7.16 4.94 1.83
C GLY A 73 7.87 3.74 2.47
N ALA A 74 9.05 3.96 3.08
CA ALA A 74 9.78 2.91 3.79
C ALA A 74 8.97 2.38 5.00
N PHE A 75 8.28 3.25 5.73
CA PHE A 75 7.40 2.85 6.83
C PHE A 75 6.21 2.00 6.34
N LEU A 76 5.63 2.32 5.19
CA LEU A 76 4.57 1.52 4.57
C LEU A 76 5.06 0.11 4.18
N CYS A 77 6.34 -0.04 3.79
CA CYS A 77 6.94 -1.35 3.50
C CYS A 77 7.00 -2.26 4.74
N LEU A 78 6.93 -1.69 5.95
CA LEU A 78 6.82 -2.46 7.19
C LEU A 78 5.36 -2.74 7.56
N CYS A 79 4.48 -1.75 7.42
CA CYS A 79 3.09 -1.83 7.89
C CYS A 79 2.19 -2.67 6.96
N LEU A 80 2.29 -2.47 5.65
CA LEU A 80 1.41 -3.13 4.68
C LEU A 80 1.52 -4.65 4.68
N PRO A 81 2.72 -5.26 4.69
CA PRO A 81 2.84 -6.72 4.77
C PRO A 81 2.20 -7.32 6.02
N VAL A 82 2.25 -6.60 7.15
CA VAL A 82 1.59 -7.04 8.40
C VAL A 82 0.06 -7.00 8.24
N CYS A 83 -0.49 -5.93 7.67
CA CYS A 83 -1.93 -5.84 7.40
C CYS A 83 -2.39 -6.98 6.48
N VAL A 84 -1.63 -7.25 5.40
CA VAL A 84 -1.93 -8.32 4.45
C VAL A 84 -1.80 -9.69 5.12
N TRP A 85 -0.78 -9.93 5.94
CA TRP A 85 -0.61 -11.17 6.70
C TRP A 85 -1.82 -11.45 7.59
N GLU A 86 -2.24 -10.48 8.39
CA GLU A 86 -3.41 -10.59 9.26
C GLU A 86 -4.71 -10.80 8.45
N LEU A 87 -4.85 -10.17 7.27
CA LEU A 87 -5.96 -10.40 6.36
C LEU A 87 -6.00 -11.85 5.86
N LEU A 88 -4.86 -12.38 5.43
CA LEU A 88 -4.75 -13.75 4.92
C LEU A 88 -5.13 -14.77 6.00
N HIS A 89 -4.73 -14.53 7.25
CA HIS A 89 -4.92 -15.44 8.39
C HIS A 89 -6.14 -15.12 9.28
N ALA A 90 -6.98 -14.17 8.87
CA ALA A 90 -8.19 -13.84 9.61
C ALA A 90 -9.15 -15.04 9.68
N ASP A 91 -9.59 -15.43 10.87
CA ASP A 91 -10.44 -16.57 11.14
C ASP A 91 -11.94 -16.23 11.10
N THR A 92 -12.31 -15.01 11.49
CA THR A 92 -13.70 -14.54 11.54
C THR A 92 -14.00 -13.52 10.45
N ARG A 93 -15.29 -13.40 10.08
CA ARG A 93 -15.74 -12.39 9.12
C ARG A 93 -15.40 -10.97 9.58
N ARG A 94 -15.59 -10.67 10.87
CA ARG A 94 -15.29 -9.35 11.45
C ARG A 94 -13.81 -9.00 11.29
N ARG A 95 -12.91 -9.93 11.64
CA ARG A 95 -11.46 -9.73 11.46
C ARG A 95 -11.08 -9.61 9.99
N THR A 96 -11.69 -10.42 9.11
CA THR A 96 -11.45 -10.33 7.64
C THR A 96 -11.81 -8.95 7.12
N VAL A 97 -12.98 -8.39 7.49
CA VAL A 97 -13.40 -7.05 7.04
C VAL A 97 -12.49 -5.98 7.63
N GLY A 98 -12.16 -6.06 8.92
CA GLY A 98 -11.26 -5.10 9.57
C GLY A 98 -9.87 -5.07 8.93
N TRP A 99 -9.26 -6.23 8.71
CA TRP A 99 -7.94 -6.31 8.11
C TRP A 99 -7.94 -6.02 6.61
N LEU A 100 -9.06 -6.27 5.91
CA LEU A 100 -9.24 -5.83 4.53
C LEU A 100 -9.24 -4.30 4.47
N ALA A 101 -10.01 -3.64 5.33
CA ALA A 101 -10.04 -2.19 5.40
C ALA A 101 -8.67 -1.61 5.77
N ALA A 102 -7.96 -2.19 6.76
CA ALA A 102 -6.63 -1.78 7.15
C ALA A 102 -5.61 -1.96 6.02
N SER A 103 -5.65 -3.10 5.31
CA SER A 103 -4.76 -3.37 4.17
C SER A 103 -4.99 -2.37 3.04
N VAL A 104 -6.25 -2.11 2.69
CA VAL A 104 -6.60 -1.14 1.64
C VAL A 104 -6.18 0.26 2.04
N LEU A 105 -6.53 0.70 3.26
CA LEU A 105 -6.15 2.02 3.75
C LEU A 105 -4.63 2.20 3.71
N THR A 106 -3.86 1.27 4.29
CA THR A 106 -2.39 1.36 4.29
C THR A 106 -1.82 1.31 2.86
N ALA A 107 -2.41 0.51 1.96
CA ALA A 107 -2.00 0.47 0.56
C ALA A 107 -2.26 1.81 -0.16
N THR A 108 -3.38 2.50 0.13
CA THR A 108 -3.62 3.84 -0.45
C THR A 108 -2.59 4.87 0.00
N GLY A 109 -1.89 4.62 1.10
CA GLY A 109 -0.74 5.41 1.53
C GLY A 109 0.39 5.45 0.49
N LEU A 110 0.56 4.38 -0.32
CA LEU A 110 1.52 4.37 -1.44
C LEU A 110 1.16 5.41 -2.50
N THR A 111 -0.15 5.56 -2.77
CA THR A 111 -0.67 6.57 -3.70
C THR A 111 -0.44 7.97 -3.14
N ALA A 112 -0.71 8.18 -1.85
CA ALA A 112 -0.48 9.45 -1.18
C ALA A 112 1.02 9.81 -1.10
N ALA A 113 1.89 8.82 -0.89
CA ALA A 113 3.34 9.03 -0.80
C ALA A 113 3.98 9.43 -2.14
N GLY A 114 3.47 8.92 -3.26
CA GLY A 114 4.09 9.14 -4.58
C GLY A 114 5.53 8.62 -4.69
N CYS A 115 5.90 7.62 -3.88
CA CYS A 115 7.25 7.07 -3.81
C CYS A 115 7.34 5.72 -4.55
N ASP A 116 8.00 5.70 -5.71
CA ASP A 116 8.10 4.50 -6.56
C ASP A 116 8.86 3.34 -5.90
N ALA A 117 9.91 3.66 -5.12
CA ALA A 117 10.63 2.65 -4.36
C ALA A 117 9.73 1.91 -3.36
N ALA A 118 8.78 2.61 -2.75
CA ALA A 118 7.81 2.02 -1.84
C ALA A 118 6.82 1.10 -2.57
N TRP A 119 6.37 1.47 -3.78
CA TRP A 119 5.55 0.59 -4.62
C TRP A 119 6.25 -0.72 -4.91
N LEU A 120 7.52 -0.66 -5.30
CA LEU A 120 8.33 -1.85 -5.56
C LEU A 120 8.54 -2.67 -4.29
N GLY A 121 8.94 -2.04 -3.19
CA GLY A 121 9.19 -2.71 -1.90
C GLY A 121 7.95 -3.41 -1.34
N CYS A 122 6.80 -2.71 -1.31
CA CYS A 122 5.54 -3.31 -0.89
C CYS A 122 5.06 -4.41 -1.83
N GLY A 123 5.22 -4.21 -3.14
CA GLY A 123 4.89 -5.22 -4.14
C GLY A 123 5.69 -6.51 -3.95
N CYS A 124 7.00 -6.41 -3.76
CA CYS A 124 7.86 -7.54 -3.46
C CYS A 124 7.46 -8.24 -2.15
N ALA A 125 7.20 -7.47 -1.09
CA ALA A 125 6.81 -8.03 0.20
C ALA A 125 5.48 -8.81 0.11
N VAL A 126 4.47 -8.25 -0.56
CA VAL A 126 3.18 -8.94 -0.79
C VAL A 126 3.36 -10.17 -1.68
N ALA A 127 4.20 -10.08 -2.71
CA ALA A 127 4.54 -11.23 -3.57
C ALA A 127 5.17 -12.37 -2.76
N LEU A 128 6.12 -12.07 -1.87
CA LEU A 128 6.73 -13.06 -0.98
C LEU A 128 5.70 -13.71 -0.05
N LEU A 129 4.72 -12.95 0.46
CA LEU A 129 3.61 -13.52 1.23
C LEU A 129 2.78 -14.50 0.39
N CYS A 130 2.61 -14.25 -0.90
CA CYS A 130 1.88 -15.15 -1.82
C CYS A 130 2.65 -16.44 -2.16
N LEU A 131 3.96 -16.48 -1.94
CA LEU A 131 4.79 -17.66 -2.21
C LEU A 131 4.75 -18.71 -1.07
N GLN A 132 4.02 -18.46 0.01
CA GLN A 132 3.88 -19.40 1.12
C GLN A 132 3.24 -20.71 0.66
N LYS A 133 3.85 -21.83 1.11
CA LYS A 133 3.48 -23.17 0.63
C LYS A 133 2.04 -23.58 0.99
N ASP A 134 1.45 -23.01 2.04
CA ASP A 134 0.17 -23.43 2.59
C ASP A 134 -0.98 -22.46 2.30
N LEU A 135 -0.79 -21.53 1.36
CA LEU A 135 -1.81 -20.56 1.01
C LEU A 135 -2.99 -21.23 0.31
N GLN A 136 -4.19 -21.01 0.84
CA GLN A 136 -5.44 -21.54 0.31
C GLN A 136 -6.09 -20.54 -0.67
N ASN A 137 -6.91 -21.05 -1.59
CA ASN A 137 -7.68 -20.21 -2.52
C ASN A 137 -8.54 -19.15 -1.81
N ARG A 138 -9.05 -19.47 -0.60
CA ARG A 138 -9.82 -18.54 0.21
C ARG A 138 -8.98 -17.33 0.66
N GLN A 139 -7.73 -17.54 1.02
CA GLN A 139 -6.81 -16.49 1.43
C GLN A 139 -6.43 -15.61 0.22
N LEU A 140 -6.12 -16.23 -0.91
CA LEU A 140 -5.87 -15.51 -2.17
C LEU A 140 -7.09 -14.70 -2.63
N ALA A 141 -8.31 -15.25 -2.46
CA ALA A 141 -9.53 -14.51 -2.77
C ALA A 141 -9.73 -13.28 -1.86
N ARG A 142 -9.23 -13.29 -0.62
CA ARG A 142 -9.23 -12.11 0.24
C ARG A 142 -8.24 -11.05 -0.25
N LEU A 143 -7.06 -11.48 -0.65
CA LEU A 143 -6.05 -10.57 -1.20
C LEU A 143 -6.54 -9.92 -2.50
N THR A 144 -7.08 -10.71 -3.43
CA THR A 144 -7.61 -10.16 -4.69
C THR A 144 -8.82 -9.26 -4.45
N ALA A 145 -9.66 -9.56 -3.45
CA ALA A 145 -10.72 -8.65 -3.03
C ALA A 145 -10.16 -7.33 -2.47
N ALA A 146 -9.09 -7.37 -1.67
CA ALA A 146 -8.42 -6.17 -1.18
C ALA A 146 -7.84 -5.34 -2.34
N LEU A 147 -7.24 -5.99 -3.34
CA LEU A 147 -6.71 -5.30 -4.54
C LEU A 147 -7.83 -4.68 -5.39
N ALA A 148 -9.01 -5.33 -5.49
CA ALA A 148 -10.17 -4.74 -6.16
C ALA A 148 -10.66 -3.49 -5.42
N VAL A 149 -10.79 -3.55 -4.08
CA VAL A 149 -11.20 -2.39 -3.26
C VAL A 149 -10.13 -1.29 -3.31
N PHE A 150 -8.86 -1.65 -3.33
CA PHE A 150 -7.75 -0.71 -3.52
C PHE A 150 -7.85 0.03 -4.87
N GLY A 151 -8.15 -0.69 -5.97
CA GLY A 151 -8.41 -0.06 -7.28
C GLY A 151 -9.57 0.92 -7.22
N ALA A 152 -10.68 0.56 -6.55
CA ALA A 152 -11.82 1.46 -6.36
C ALA A 152 -11.46 2.70 -5.52
N ALA A 153 -10.66 2.53 -4.47
CA ALA A 153 -10.18 3.63 -3.65
C ALA A 153 -9.29 4.60 -4.45
N ASN A 154 -8.41 4.08 -5.33
CA ASN A 154 -7.61 4.91 -6.22
C ASN A 154 -8.46 5.65 -7.28
N ALA A 155 -9.49 5.00 -7.83
CA ALA A 155 -10.44 5.68 -8.72
C ALA A 155 -11.15 6.84 -8.01
N ALA A 156 -11.58 6.61 -6.76
CA ALA A 156 -12.20 7.65 -5.94
C ALA A 156 -11.21 8.78 -5.61
N ALA A 157 -9.96 8.45 -5.27
CA ALA A 157 -8.91 9.44 -5.01
C ALA A 157 -8.60 10.29 -6.26
N GLY A 158 -8.52 9.65 -7.43
CA GLY A 158 -8.33 10.36 -8.69
C GLY A 158 -9.49 11.27 -9.06
N LEU A 159 -10.73 10.86 -8.76
CA LEU A 159 -11.92 11.72 -8.93
C LEU A 159 -11.92 12.85 -7.92
N ALA A 160 -11.64 12.56 -6.66
CA ALA A 160 -11.56 13.59 -5.61
C ALA A 160 -10.49 14.64 -5.94
N GLY A 161 -9.32 14.22 -6.46
CA GLY A 161 -8.26 15.14 -6.88
C GLY A 161 -8.60 16.04 -8.06
N ARG A 162 -9.69 15.74 -8.79
CA ARG A 162 -10.23 16.64 -9.85
C ARG A 162 -11.26 17.62 -9.32
N LEU A 163 -11.89 17.31 -8.20
CA LEU A 163 -13.00 18.07 -7.62
C LEU A 163 -12.57 18.93 -6.44
N LEU A 164 -11.53 18.51 -5.74
CA LEU A 164 -11.03 19.16 -4.54
C LEU A 164 -9.61 19.68 -4.77
N PRO A 165 -9.18 20.74 -4.07
CA PRO A 165 -7.79 21.17 -4.10
C PRO A 165 -6.92 20.05 -3.52
N VAL A 166 -5.91 19.65 -4.28
CA VAL A 166 -4.86 18.73 -3.85
C VAL A 166 -3.55 19.47 -3.73
N ARG A 167 -2.72 19.02 -2.81
CA ARG A 167 -1.46 19.66 -2.48
C ARG A 167 -0.45 19.63 -3.63
N GLU A 168 -0.39 18.49 -4.31
CA GLU A 168 0.46 18.29 -5.49
C GLU A 168 -0.24 17.37 -6.49
N GLU A 169 0.17 17.46 -7.75
CA GLU A 169 -0.26 16.52 -8.77
C GLU A 169 0.27 15.10 -8.45
N TRP A 170 -0.52 14.10 -8.84
CA TRP A 170 -0.13 12.72 -8.70
C TRP A 170 1.11 12.44 -9.53
N ARG A 171 2.17 11.90 -8.90
CA ARG A 171 3.45 11.62 -9.56
C ARG A 171 3.54 10.15 -9.96
N THR A 172 4.25 9.88 -11.05
CA THR A 172 4.74 8.56 -11.47
C THR A 172 3.68 7.45 -11.39
N VAL A 173 3.91 6.39 -10.61
CA VAL A 173 2.97 5.25 -10.46
C VAL A 173 1.64 5.72 -9.87
N SER A 174 1.65 6.64 -8.91
CA SER A 174 0.43 7.20 -8.31
C SER A 174 -0.45 7.89 -9.35
N ALA A 175 0.13 8.64 -10.30
CA ALA A 175 -0.59 9.26 -11.40
C ALA A 175 -1.26 8.22 -12.33
N VAL A 176 -0.61 7.09 -12.56
CA VAL A 176 -1.18 6.01 -13.40
C VAL A 176 -2.33 5.31 -12.69
N VAL A 177 -2.15 4.92 -11.41
CA VAL A 177 -3.17 4.13 -10.69
C VAL A 177 -4.41 4.93 -10.31
N THR A 178 -4.34 6.27 -10.28
CA THR A 178 -5.49 7.16 -10.04
C THR A 178 -6.25 7.51 -11.32
N ARG A 179 -5.72 7.19 -12.51
CA ARG A 179 -6.47 7.38 -13.78
C ARG A 179 -7.67 6.43 -13.84
N PRO A 180 -8.82 6.87 -14.40
CA PRO A 180 -10.05 6.07 -14.40
C PRO A 180 -9.89 4.71 -15.07
N LEU A 181 -9.25 4.62 -16.24
CA LEU A 181 -9.11 3.37 -16.98
C LEU A 181 -8.26 2.32 -16.25
N PRO A 182 -7.01 2.61 -15.78
CA PRO A 182 -6.23 1.65 -15.00
C PRO A 182 -6.91 1.27 -13.68
N ALA A 183 -7.49 2.24 -12.98
CA ALA A 183 -8.15 2.01 -11.69
C ALA A 183 -9.37 1.08 -11.86
N LEU A 184 -10.29 1.38 -12.77
CA LEU A 184 -11.46 0.54 -13.03
C LEU A 184 -11.08 -0.81 -13.64
N GLY A 185 -10.08 -0.85 -14.53
CA GLY A 185 -9.53 -2.09 -15.07
C GLY A 185 -9.00 -3.01 -13.96
N SER A 186 -8.30 -2.47 -12.97
CA SER A 186 -7.84 -3.24 -11.82
C SER A 186 -9.00 -3.76 -10.95
N VAL A 187 -10.05 -2.97 -10.76
CA VAL A 187 -11.27 -3.41 -10.04
C VAL A 187 -11.88 -4.62 -10.72
N VAL A 188 -12.14 -4.53 -12.04
CA VAL A 188 -12.75 -5.62 -12.80
C VAL A 188 -11.88 -6.87 -12.77
N LEU A 189 -10.58 -6.72 -13.07
CA LEU A 189 -9.63 -7.84 -13.07
C LEU A 189 -9.62 -8.58 -11.75
N PHE A 190 -9.42 -7.86 -10.64
CA PHE A 190 -9.32 -8.48 -9.32
C PHE A 190 -10.67 -8.96 -8.79
N ALA A 191 -11.80 -8.34 -9.15
CA ALA A 191 -13.13 -8.86 -8.82
C ALA A 191 -13.39 -10.19 -9.53
N VAL A 192 -13.11 -10.29 -10.83
CA VAL A 192 -13.22 -11.55 -11.59
C VAL A 192 -12.33 -12.63 -11.00
N LEU A 193 -11.08 -12.30 -10.69
CA LEU A 193 -10.13 -13.24 -10.06
C LEU A 193 -10.62 -13.70 -8.69
N THR A 194 -11.19 -12.81 -7.89
CA THR A 194 -11.80 -13.15 -6.60
C THR A 194 -12.94 -14.15 -6.75
N LEU A 195 -13.83 -13.92 -7.70
CA LEU A 195 -14.95 -14.83 -7.99
C LEU A 195 -14.46 -16.19 -8.48
N PHE A 196 -13.46 -16.18 -9.35
CA PHE A 196 -12.83 -17.41 -9.85
C PHE A 196 -12.22 -18.22 -8.71
N LEU A 197 -11.40 -17.60 -7.87
CA LEU A 197 -10.74 -18.25 -6.72
C LEU A 197 -11.75 -18.79 -5.68
N ARG A 198 -12.89 -18.11 -5.50
CA ARG A 198 -13.97 -18.59 -4.62
C ARG A 198 -14.69 -19.82 -5.17
N ARG A 199 -14.81 -19.94 -6.49
CA ARG A 199 -15.50 -21.07 -7.17
C ARG A 199 -14.58 -22.28 -7.32
N THR A 200 -13.28 -22.09 -7.44
CA THR A 200 -12.32 -23.15 -7.69
C THR A 200 -11.96 -23.88 -6.41
N ARG A 201 -12.31 -25.16 -6.31
CA ARG A 201 -11.98 -26.02 -5.15
C ARG A 201 -10.53 -26.56 -5.20
N ARG A 202 -9.88 -26.55 -6.36
CA ARG A 202 -8.50 -27.02 -6.53
C ARG A 202 -7.54 -25.98 -5.98
N THR A 203 -6.60 -26.44 -5.16
CA THR A 203 -5.51 -25.60 -4.67
C THR A 203 -4.76 -25.00 -5.85
N ALA A 204 -4.78 -23.68 -5.96
CA ALA A 204 -4.04 -22.92 -7.00
C ALA A 204 -2.50 -22.97 -6.77
N ARG A 205 -2.04 -23.89 -5.94
CA ARG A 205 -0.68 -24.01 -5.41
C ARG A 205 0.42 -23.96 -6.47
N ARG A 206 0.13 -24.43 -7.71
CA ARG A 206 1.10 -24.37 -8.82
C ARG A 206 0.95 -23.12 -9.69
N ALA A 207 -0.24 -22.54 -9.72
CA ALA A 207 -0.51 -21.37 -10.56
C ALA A 207 -0.07 -20.04 -9.90
N VAL A 208 -0.15 -19.94 -8.57
CA VAL A 208 0.14 -18.70 -7.86
C VAL A 208 1.59 -18.22 -8.05
N PRO A 209 2.63 -19.05 -7.87
CA PRO A 209 4.01 -18.61 -8.14
C PRO A 209 4.22 -18.19 -9.59
N ALA A 210 3.58 -18.89 -10.54
CA ALA A 210 3.66 -18.55 -11.95
C ALA A 210 2.96 -17.22 -12.26
N ILE A 211 1.76 -16.98 -11.69
CA ILE A 211 1.02 -15.72 -11.85
C ILE A 211 1.77 -14.56 -11.21
N VAL A 212 2.29 -14.73 -10.00
CA VAL A 212 3.07 -13.69 -9.30
C VAL A 212 4.36 -13.42 -10.06
N GLY A 213 5.07 -14.45 -10.52
CA GLY A 213 6.28 -14.31 -11.32
C GLY A 213 6.00 -13.61 -12.67
N ALA A 214 4.92 -13.98 -13.36
CA ALA A 214 4.51 -13.35 -14.60
C ALA A 214 4.09 -11.89 -14.39
N ALA A 215 3.35 -11.59 -13.33
CA ALA A 215 2.96 -10.21 -12.99
C ALA A 215 4.17 -9.34 -12.61
N ALA A 216 5.13 -9.89 -11.86
CA ALA A 216 6.37 -9.20 -11.54
C ALA A 216 7.23 -8.95 -12.80
N ALA A 217 7.39 -9.96 -13.66
CA ALA A 217 8.11 -9.84 -14.92
C ALA A 217 7.47 -8.82 -15.86
N LEU A 218 6.13 -8.82 -15.95
CA LEU A 218 5.39 -7.84 -16.74
C LEU A 218 5.55 -6.43 -16.17
N GLY A 219 5.51 -6.27 -14.85
CA GLY A 219 5.76 -4.99 -14.18
C GLY A 219 7.14 -4.43 -14.49
N VAL A 220 8.18 -5.26 -14.36
CA VAL A 220 9.57 -4.88 -14.72
C VAL A 220 9.67 -4.54 -16.19
N LEU A 221 9.07 -5.35 -17.07
CA LEU A 221 9.08 -5.11 -18.52
C LEU A 221 8.41 -3.78 -18.86
N LEU A 222 7.26 -3.48 -18.25
CA LEU A 222 6.55 -2.21 -18.47
C LEU A 222 7.38 -1.00 -18.01
N VAL A 223 8.06 -1.09 -16.86
CA VAL A 223 8.96 -0.04 -16.39
C VAL A 223 10.15 0.14 -17.33
N VAL A 224 10.75 -0.96 -17.79
CA VAL A 224 11.89 -0.91 -18.74
C VAL A 224 11.46 -0.35 -20.09
N LEU A 225 10.29 -0.74 -20.60
CA LEU A 225 9.74 -0.22 -21.84
C LEU A 225 9.38 1.26 -21.72
N ALA A 226 8.73 1.67 -20.64
CA ALA A 226 8.41 3.07 -20.37
C ALA A 226 9.67 3.95 -20.33
N ASN A 227 10.75 3.46 -19.71
CA ASN A 227 12.04 4.17 -19.67
C ASN A 227 12.75 4.20 -21.04
N ARG A 228 12.61 3.16 -21.86
CA ARG A 228 13.29 3.10 -23.16
C ARG A 228 12.56 3.85 -24.29
N THR A 229 11.26 3.98 -24.21
CA THR A 229 10.45 4.50 -25.31
C THR A 229 10.05 5.96 -25.12
N ASN A 230 10.52 6.65 -24.07
CA ASN A 230 10.07 8.01 -23.71
C ASN A 230 8.53 8.15 -23.77
N LEU A 231 7.81 7.05 -23.51
CA LEU A 231 6.35 7.06 -23.42
C LEU A 231 5.84 7.79 -22.17
N LEU A 232 6.75 8.07 -21.23
CA LEU A 232 6.52 9.04 -20.17
C LEU A 232 6.76 10.43 -20.79
N PRO A 233 5.79 11.36 -20.71
CA PRO A 233 6.01 12.76 -21.11
C PRO A 233 7.29 13.28 -20.44
N ALA A 234 8.08 14.10 -21.14
CA ALA A 234 9.32 14.67 -20.61
C ALA A 234 9.12 15.40 -19.26
N GLU A 235 7.90 15.87 -18.99
CA GLU A 235 7.44 16.48 -17.74
C GLU A 235 7.43 15.54 -16.53
N LEU A 236 7.63 14.23 -16.73
CA LEU A 236 7.70 13.23 -15.65
C LEU A 236 9.16 12.81 -15.33
N CYS A 237 10.14 13.37 -16.06
CA CYS A 237 11.57 13.07 -15.88
C CYS A 237 12.36 14.18 -15.15
N GLU A 238 11.74 15.32 -14.86
CA GLU A 238 12.25 16.39 -14.01
C GLU A 238 11.70 16.25 -12.57
#